data_17b2c91a6f48759e78747399b16a71e2
#
_entry.id   17b2c91a6f48759e78747399b16a71e2
#
_cell.length_a   1.000
_cell.length_b   1.000
_cell.length_c   1.000
_cell.angle_alpha   90.00
_cell.angle_beta   90.00
_cell.angle_gamma   90.00
#
_symmetry.space_group_name_H-M   'P 1'
#
loop_
_entity.id
_entity.type
_entity.pdbx_description
1 polymer ?
#
loop_
_entity_poly.entity_id
_entity_poly.type
_entity_poly.pdbx_seq_one_letter_code
_entity_poly.pdbx_strand_id
1 'polypeptide(L)'
;RLSVAPDLLGSLLAHWMPTYMGTMKEGIGLAEGAFVLNPENVSLDGTNVSTSSTSDEKLYLVLLNLYHGFSHPCILDIKLGSVLTDDTVTPEKKARLAAVSQATTSGSLAFRICGMKIFHMTPLNGPPLFPNMQDTMLAVPAGKSGTYTSFDKIFGRSLTDENVGKALELFFQSLRQKKMLLTRFHQRLQLLYNCLLDTEV
;
A
#
# COMPACT_ATOMS: atom_id res chain seq x y z
N ARG A 1 19.53 -23.27 -15.42
CA ARG A 1 19.17 -24.30 -14.41
C ARG A 1 18.46 -23.58 -13.29
N LEU A 2 17.14 -23.68 -13.29
CA LEU A 2 16.34 -23.30 -12.13
C LEU A 2 16.76 -24.24 -11.01
N SER A 3 17.44 -23.72 -10.04
CA SER A 3 17.77 -24.46 -8.86
C SER A 3 16.51 -24.53 -7.99
N VAL A 4 16.39 -25.63 -7.45
CA VAL A 4 15.32 -26.30 -6.74
C VAL A 4 14.68 -25.45 -5.65
N ALA A 5 13.47 -25.70 -5.42
CA ALA A 5 12.52 -25.29 -4.39
C ALA A 5 12.65 -23.93 -3.68
N PRO A 6 13.74 -23.53 -2.98
CA PRO A 6 13.81 -22.18 -2.40
C PRO A 6 13.82 -21.08 -3.46
N ASP A 7 14.40 -21.33 -4.61
CA ASP A 7 14.46 -20.36 -5.70
C ASP A 7 13.16 -20.30 -6.49
N LEU A 8 12.41 -21.38 -6.54
CA LEU A 8 11.08 -21.38 -7.18
C LEU A 8 10.10 -20.53 -6.37
N LEU A 9 10.15 -20.62 -5.05
CA LEU A 9 9.31 -19.83 -4.13
C LEU A 9 9.67 -18.35 -4.22
N GLY A 10 10.93 -18.01 -4.15
CA GLY A 10 11.43 -16.65 -4.34
C GLY A 10 11.10 -16.10 -5.74
N SER A 11 11.14 -16.93 -6.79
CA SER A 11 10.77 -16.51 -8.14
C SER A 11 9.27 -16.30 -8.30
N LEU A 12 8.41 -17.10 -7.67
CA LEU A 12 6.96 -16.92 -7.72
C LEU A 12 6.53 -15.61 -7.05
N LEU A 13 7.01 -15.34 -5.83
CA LEU A 13 6.72 -14.08 -5.13
C LEU A 13 7.38 -12.87 -5.79
N ALA A 14 8.55 -13.03 -6.39
CA ALA A 14 9.24 -11.94 -7.10
C ALA A 14 8.41 -11.35 -8.25
N HIS A 15 7.51 -12.12 -8.87
CA HIS A 15 6.60 -11.62 -9.90
C HIS A 15 5.53 -10.64 -9.36
N TRP A 16 5.33 -10.62 -8.04
CA TRP A 16 4.39 -9.74 -7.37
C TRP A 16 5.05 -8.52 -6.73
N MET A 17 6.37 -8.49 -6.72
CA MET A 17 7.15 -7.42 -6.11
C MET A 17 7.69 -6.45 -7.17
N PRO A 18 7.88 -5.17 -6.83
CA PRO A 18 8.65 -4.27 -7.67
C PRO A 18 10.07 -4.80 -7.85
N THR A 19 10.62 -4.69 -9.06
CA THR A 19 11.99 -5.11 -9.33
C THR A 19 12.96 -4.34 -8.44
N TYR A 20 13.80 -5.05 -7.69
CA TYR A 20 14.87 -4.46 -6.91
C TYR A 20 16.00 -3.98 -7.83
N MET A 21 16.34 -2.70 -7.72
CA MET A 21 17.33 -2.02 -8.56
C MET A 21 18.67 -1.83 -7.86
N GLY A 22 18.72 -2.02 -6.54
CA GLY A 22 19.93 -1.84 -5.73
C GLY A 22 19.66 -1.11 -4.42
N THR A 23 20.75 -0.67 -3.80
CA THR A 23 20.71 0.15 -2.59
C THR A 23 21.40 1.49 -2.84
N MET A 24 21.03 2.49 -2.05
CA MET A 24 21.59 3.83 -2.10
C MET A 24 21.91 4.30 -0.69
N LYS A 25 23.06 4.97 -0.53
CA LYS A 25 23.47 5.59 0.73
C LYS A 25 23.15 7.08 0.73
N GLU A 26 22.87 7.63 1.91
CA GLU A 26 22.70 9.08 2.08
C GLU A 26 23.99 9.81 1.74
N GLY A 27 23.90 10.93 1.00
CA GLY A 27 25.05 11.76 0.63
C GLY A 27 25.61 11.56 -0.78
N ILE A 28 25.13 10.59 -1.54
CA ILE A 28 25.46 10.47 -2.96
C ILE A 28 24.37 11.21 -3.77
N GLY A 29 24.78 12.31 -4.42
CA GLY A 29 23.87 13.09 -5.27
C GLY A 29 23.23 12.23 -6.34
N LEU A 30 21.92 12.34 -6.48
CA LEU A 30 21.15 11.64 -7.50
C LEU A 30 21.40 12.24 -8.87
N ALA A 31 21.63 11.40 -9.87
CA ALA A 31 21.47 11.80 -11.26
C ALA A 31 20.00 12.20 -11.50
N GLU A 32 19.77 13.26 -12.28
CA GLU A 32 18.42 13.71 -12.63
C GLU A 32 17.56 12.54 -13.15
N GLY A 33 16.43 12.29 -12.46
CA GLY A 33 15.49 11.25 -12.83
C GLY A 33 15.28 10.11 -11.82
N ALA A 34 16.08 10.03 -10.77
CA ALA A 34 15.84 9.05 -9.71
C ALA A 34 14.80 9.56 -8.70
N PHE A 35 13.74 8.79 -8.51
CA PHE A 35 12.70 9.10 -7.52
C PHE A 35 13.12 8.54 -6.16
N VAL A 36 13.43 9.41 -5.22
CA VAL A 36 13.62 9.02 -3.81
C VAL A 36 12.25 8.85 -3.20
N LEU A 37 11.92 7.64 -2.73
CA LEU A 37 10.82 7.46 -1.80
C LEU A 37 11.25 8.11 -0.48
N ASN A 38 10.71 9.28 -0.20
CA ASN A 38 10.97 9.96 1.06
C ASN A 38 10.40 9.08 2.19
N PRO A 39 11.20 8.63 3.17
CA PRO A 39 10.74 7.74 4.24
C PRO A 39 9.65 8.39 5.11
N GLU A 40 9.47 9.70 5.07
CA GLU A 40 8.41 10.42 5.76
C GLU A 40 7.01 10.11 5.21
N ASN A 41 6.90 9.63 3.96
CA ASN A 41 5.64 9.23 3.33
C ASN A 41 5.40 7.72 3.36
N VAL A 42 6.38 6.93 3.75
CA VAL A 42 6.24 5.51 4.07
C VAL A 42 6.15 5.43 5.59
N SER A 43 5.00 5.79 6.14
CA SER A 43 4.71 5.58 7.55
C SER A 43 4.54 4.07 7.81
N LEU A 44 5.65 3.36 7.83
CA LEU A 44 5.80 2.18 8.65
C LEU A 44 5.83 2.72 10.09
N ASP A 45 4.73 2.57 10.73
CA ASP A 45 4.33 2.88 12.09
C ASP A 45 5.48 3.28 13.04
N GLY A 46 5.43 4.55 13.48
CA GLY A 46 6.44 5.22 14.24
C GLY A 46 7.11 4.40 15.34
N THR A 47 8.39 4.20 15.19
CA THR A 47 9.31 4.08 16.30
C THR A 47 10.28 5.26 16.21
N ASN A 48 10.13 6.20 17.15
CA ASN A 48 11.20 7.13 17.51
C ASN A 48 12.38 6.27 17.97
N VAL A 49 13.34 6.07 17.09
CA VAL A 49 14.66 5.58 17.49
C VAL A 49 15.40 6.80 18.03
N SER A 50 15.56 6.84 19.34
CA SER A 50 16.42 7.78 20.02
C SER A 50 17.81 7.70 19.44
N THR A 51 18.29 8.80 18.87
CA THR A 51 19.63 8.96 18.34
C THR A 51 20.67 8.86 19.45
N SER A 52 21.35 7.73 19.53
CA SER A 52 22.70 7.69 20.08
C SER A 52 23.67 7.81 18.90
N SER A 53 24.57 8.76 19.01
CA SER A 53 25.57 9.22 18.06
C SER A 53 26.57 8.15 17.66
N THR A 54 26.29 7.44 16.59
CA THR A 54 27.25 6.84 15.67
C THR A 54 26.68 7.07 14.29
N SER A 55 27.50 7.46 13.33
CA SER A 55 27.10 7.78 11.96
C SER A 55 26.56 6.53 11.25
N ASP A 56 25.35 6.13 11.59
CA ASP A 56 24.64 5.08 10.86
C ASP A 56 24.25 5.67 9.49
N GLU A 57 25.05 5.35 8.49
CA GLU A 57 24.73 5.67 7.10
C GLU A 57 23.38 5.06 6.76
N LYS A 58 22.38 5.90 6.52
CA LYS A 58 21.07 5.44 6.10
C LYS A 58 21.15 4.75 4.74
N LEU A 59 20.66 3.53 4.69
CA LEU A 59 20.59 2.72 3.49
C LEU A 59 19.18 2.72 2.96
N TYR A 60 18.99 3.08 1.69
CA TYR A 60 17.70 3.11 1.00
C TYR A 60 17.62 1.97 -0.02
N LEU A 61 16.46 1.34 -0.10
CA LEU A 61 16.15 0.39 -1.15
C LEU A 61 15.68 1.14 -2.39
N VAL A 62 16.27 0.83 -3.54
CA VAL A 62 15.86 1.35 -4.84
C VAL A 62 15.02 0.29 -5.56
N LEU A 63 13.78 0.64 -5.85
CA LEU A 63 12.83 -0.24 -6.51
C LEU A 63 12.37 0.37 -7.83
N LEU A 64 11.98 -0.49 -8.78
CA LEU A 64 11.37 -0.04 -10.03
C LEU A 64 10.11 0.79 -9.74
N ASN A 65 10.03 1.97 -10.36
CA ASN A 65 8.87 2.84 -10.21
C ASN A 65 7.67 2.23 -10.96
N LEU A 66 6.72 1.69 -10.20
CA LEU A 66 5.49 1.09 -10.74
C LEU A 66 4.54 2.12 -11.39
N TYR A 67 4.76 3.43 -11.14
CA TYR A 67 3.93 4.49 -11.72
C TYR A 67 4.44 4.98 -13.07
N HIS A 68 5.64 4.54 -13.47
CA HIS A 68 6.23 4.94 -14.74
C HIS A 68 5.32 4.55 -15.91
N GLY A 69 5.07 5.49 -16.81
CA GLY A 69 4.19 5.29 -17.97
C GLY A 69 2.70 5.56 -17.74
N PHE A 70 2.27 5.82 -16.49
CA PHE A 70 0.90 6.24 -16.19
C PHE A 70 0.82 7.77 -16.03
N SER A 71 -0.07 8.42 -16.76
CA SER A 71 -0.28 9.88 -16.65
C SER A 71 -0.95 10.25 -15.32
N HIS A 72 -1.91 9.45 -14.89
CA HIS A 72 -2.69 9.70 -13.68
C HIS A 72 -2.94 8.38 -12.92
N PRO A 73 -1.91 7.78 -12.29
CA PRO A 73 -2.06 6.51 -11.59
C PRO A 73 -2.97 6.66 -10.37
N CYS A 74 -3.96 5.79 -10.26
CA CYS A 74 -4.71 5.57 -9.04
C CYS A 74 -4.02 4.46 -8.24
N ILE A 75 -3.97 4.63 -6.92
CA ILE A 75 -3.21 3.75 -6.02
C ILE A 75 -4.15 3.24 -4.94
N LEU A 76 -4.08 1.94 -4.66
CA LEU A 76 -4.79 1.30 -3.57
C LEU A 76 -3.79 0.46 -2.77
N ASP A 77 -3.59 0.82 -1.51
CA ASP A 77 -2.76 0.08 -0.57
C ASP A 77 -3.65 -0.81 0.30
N ILE A 78 -3.45 -2.11 0.20
CA ILE A 78 -4.18 -3.12 0.97
C ILE A 78 -3.18 -3.96 1.75
N LYS A 79 -3.34 -4.01 3.08
CA LYS A 79 -2.65 -5.02 3.90
C LYS A 79 -3.47 -6.29 3.95
N LEU A 80 -2.83 -7.41 3.63
CA LEU A 80 -3.39 -8.74 3.70
C LEU A 80 -3.00 -9.42 5.03
N GLY A 81 -3.88 -10.26 5.52
CA GLY A 81 -3.71 -11.03 6.74
C GLY A 81 -4.29 -10.37 7.99
N SER A 82 -4.63 -11.20 8.96
CA SER A 82 -5.10 -10.82 10.30
C SER A 82 -3.95 -10.68 11.30
N VAL A 83 -2.84 -11.39 11.09
CA VAL A 83 -1.60 -11.28 11.88
C VAL A 83 -0.75 -10.16 11.27
N LEU A 84 -0.52 -9.10 12.04
CA LEU A 84 0.14 -7.88 11.55
C LEU A 84 1.59 -7.76 12.01
N THR A 85 2.14 -8.82 12.61
CA THR A 85 3.49 -8.86 13.18
C THR A 85 4.22 -10.13 12.76
N ASP A 86 5.52 -10.03 12.66
CA ASP A 86 6.43 -11.15 12.67
C ASP A 86 6.88 -11.51 14.10
N ASP A 87 7.74 -12.52 14.25
CA ASP A 87 8.22 -13.00 15.55
C ASP A 87 9.31 -12.11 16.16
N THR A 88 9.80 -11.10 15.44
CA THR A 88 10.93 -10.25 15.87
C THR A 88 10.48 -8.98 16.61
N VAL A 89 9.18 -8.69 16.64
CA VAL A 89 8.63 -7.47 17.27
C VAL A 89 8.52 -7.58 18.78
N THR A 90 8.63 -6.42 19.48
CA THR A 90 8.47 -6.39 20.92
C THR A 90 7.05 -6.76 21.36
N PRO A 91 6.88 -7.30 22.60
CA PRO A 91 5.56 -7.67 23.12
C PRO A 91 4.54 -6.52 23.10
N GLU A 92 4.97 -5.29 23.39
CA GLU A 92 4.13 -4.09 23.38
C GLU A 92 3.65 -3.77 21.97
N LYS A 93 4.55 -3.86 20.97
CA LYS A 93 4.19 -3.66 19.57
C LYS A 93 3.26 -4.76 19.07
N LYS A 94 3.48 -6.02 19.50
CA LYS A 94 2.62 -7.15 19.18
C LYS A 94 1.21 -6.94 19.73
N ALA A 95 1.07 -6.55 21.00
CA ALA A 95 -0.21 -6.28 21.64
C ALA A 95 -0.95 -5.12 20.93
N ARG A 96 -0.26 -4.02 20.64
CA ARG A 96 -0.84 -2.87 19.93
C ARG A 96 -1.34 -3.24 18.52
N LEU A 97 -0.57 -4.02 17.76
CA LEU A 97 -0.97 -4.42 16.42
C LEU A 97 -2.07 -5.48 16.43
N ALA A 98 -2.11 -6.36 17.43
CA ALA A 98 -3.23 -7.27 17.65
C ALA A 98 -4.54 -6.49 17.94
N ALA A 99 -4.50 -5.47 18.77
CA ALA A 99 -5.64 -4.59 19.02
C ALA A 99 -6.10 -3.88 17.74
N VAL A 100 -5.16 -3.39 16.89
CA VAL A 100 -5.50 -2.81 15.58
C VAL A 100 -6.15 -3.84 14.67
N SER A 101 -5.67 -5.08 14.65
CA SER A 101 -6.28 -6.15 13.86
C SER A 101 -7.73 -6.39 14.30
N GLN A 102 -7.95 -6.58 15.59
CA GLN A 102 -9.29 -6.84 16.16
C GLN A 102 -10.29 -5.70 15.92
N ALA A 103 -9.82 -4.46 15.94
CA ALA A 103 -10.64 -3.26 15.77
C ALA A 103 -10.90 -2.89 14.30
N THR A 104 -10.39 -3.63 13.33
CA THR A 104 -10.48 -3.30 11.90
C THR A 104 -10.84 -4.52 11.07
N THR A 105 -11.12 -4.32 9.78
CA THR A 105 -11.39 -5.40 8.83
C THR A 105 -10.21 -6.39 8.66
N SER A 106 -9.02 -6.10 9.21
CA SER A 106 -7.94 -7.09 9.29
C SER A 106 -8.32 -8.31 10.13
N GLY A 107 -9.02 -8.11 11.25
CA GLY A 107 -9.45 -9.21 12.11
C GLY A 107 -10.63 -9.99 11.55
N SER A 108 -11.61 -9.30 10.98
CA SER A 108 -12.85 -9.92 10.50
C SER A 108 -12.74 -10.50 9.08
N LEU A 109 -12.06 -9.78 8.18
CA LEU A 109 -11.97 -10.13 6.75
C LEU A 109 -10.56 -10.54 6.31
N ALA A 110 -9.60 -10.56 7.22
CA ALA A 110 -8.18 -10.81 6.94
C ALA A 110 -7.56 -9.85 5.91
N PHE A 111 -8.11 -8.65 5.74
CA PHE A 111 -7.49 -7.57 4.99
C PHE A 111 -8.01 -6.21 5.45
N ARG A 112 -7.26 -5.15 5.17
CA ARG A 112 -7.75 -3.77 5.31
C ARG A 112 -7.15 -2.84 4.27
N ILE A 113 -7.87 -1.79 3.93
CA ILE A 113 -7.34 -0.67 3.15
C ILE A 113 -6.45 0.17 4.07
N CYS A 114 -5.21 0.44 3.65
CA CYS A 114 -4.25 1.27 4.38
C CYS A 114 -4.12 2.67 3.80
N GLY A 115 -4.46 2.81 2.53
CA GLY A 115 -4.45 4.09 1.84
C GLY A 115 -5.07 3.96 0.46
N MET A 116 -5.53 5.07 -0.06
CA MET A 116 -6.12 5.10 -1.39
C MET A 116 -5.87 6.48 -2.01
N LYS A 117 -5.45 6.51 -3.28
CA LYS A 117 -5.28 7.74 -4.05
C LYS A 117 -6.00 7.59 -5.37
N ILE A 118 -6.96 8.46 -5.62
CA ILE A 118 -7.86 8.39 -6.76
C ILE A 118 -7.74 9.68 -7.57
N PHE A 119 -7.59 9.55 -8.89
CA PHE A 119 -7.64 10.68 -9.80
C PHE A 119 -9.06 10.90 -10.31
N HIS A 120 -9.51 12.16 -10.34
CA HIS A 120 -10.79 12.58 -10.88
C HIS A 120 -10.62 13.74 -11.85
N MET A 121 -11.30 13.68 -12.98
CA MET A 121 -11.38 14.80 -13.91
C MET A 121 -12.34 15.89 -13.39
N THR A 122 -13.36 15.49 -12.64
CA THR A 122 -14.30 16.37 -11.95
C THR A 122 -14.25 16.09 -10.45
N PRO A 123 -14.30 17.11 -9.58
CA PRO A 123 -14.32 16.90 -8.13
C PRO A 123 -15.39 15.89 -7.71
N LEU A 124 -15.10 15.13 -6.66
CA LEU A 124 -16.12 14.32 -5.99
C LEU A 124 -17.12 15.24 -5.31
N ASN A 125 -18.21 15.52 -6.01
CA ASN A 125 -19.30 16.34 -5.49
C ASN A 125 -20.40 15.41 -4.97
N GLY A 126 -20.78 15.54 -3.72
CA GLY A 126 -21.83 14.77 -3.09
C GLY A 126 -21.69 14.74 -1.57
N PRO A 127 -22.70 14.22 -0.86
CA PRO A 127 -22.57 14.00 0.58
C PRO A 127 -21.46 12.99 0.85
N PRO A 128 -20.78 13.08 2.01
CA PRO A 128 -19.73 12.15 2.38
C PRO A 128 -20.29 10.72 2.43
N LEU A 129 -19.67 9.82 1.67
CA LEU A 129 -20.08 8.41 1.57
C LEU A 129 -19.76 7.62 2.85
N PHE A 130 -18.89 8.15 3.69
CA PHE A 130 -18.42 7.51 4.92
C PHE A 130 -18.38 8.51 6.05
N PRO A 131 -18.64 8.08 7.30
CA PRO A 131 -18.37 8.88 8.49
C PRO A 131 -16.91 9.34 8.51
N ASN A 132 -16.66 10.59 8.92
CA ASN A 132 -15.32 11.20 9.01
C ASN A 132 -14.50 11.22 7.70
N MET A 133 -15.15 11.04 6.55
CA MET A 133 -14.47 11.04 5.26
C MET A 133 -13.71 12.35 5.02
N GLN A 134 -14.29 13.49 5.41
CA GLN A 134 -13.69 14.80 5.19
C GLN A 134 -12.40 15.01 5.99
N ASP A 135 -12.31 14.45 7.20
CA ASP A 135 -11.15 14.60 8.09
C ASP A 135 -9.97 13.70 7.68
N THR A 136 -10.25 12.67 6.88
CA THR A 136 -9.27 11.64 6.47
C THR A 136 -8.97 11.69 4.97
N MET A 137 -9.48 12.71 4.29
CA MET A 137 -9.35 12.91 2.86
C MET A 137 -8.61 14.20 2.55
N LEU A 138 -7.63 14.12 1.66
CA LEU A 138 -6.91 15.28 1.12
C LEU A 138 -7.12 15.36 -0.39
N ALA A 139 -7.66 16.49 -0.86
CA ALA A 139 -7.79 16.79 -2.28
C ALA A 139 -6.61 17.68 -2.74
N VAL A 140 -5.87 17.23 -3.74
CA VAL A 140 -4.72 17.94 -4.30
C VAL A 140 -4.93 18.13 -5.80
N PRO A 141 -4.88 19.37 -6.31
CA PRO A 141 -4.97 19.62 -7.74
C PRO A 141 -3.86 18.90 -8.51
N ALA A 142 -4.22 18.26 -9.62
CA ALA A 142 -3.29 17.60 -10.54
C ALA A 142 -3.10 18.48 -11.80
N GLY A 143 -2.60 19.70 -11.61
CA GLY A 143 -2.46 20.68 -12.66
C GLY A 143 -3.83 21.09 -13.25
N LYS A 144 -3.91 21.23 -14.59
CA LYS A 144 -5.14 21.53 -15.31
C LYS A 144 -6.00 20.30 -15.61
N SER A 145 -5.49 19.10 -15.31
CA SER A 145 -6.08 17.83 -15.77
C SER A 145 -7.14 17.27 -14.82
N GLY A 146 -7.17 17.70 -13.56
CA GLY A 146 -8.10 17.17 -12.56
C GLY A 146 -7.57 17.29 -11.13
N THR A 147 -8.07 16.43 -10.26
CA THR A 147 -7.74 16.44 -8.83
C THR A 147 -7.45 15.01 -8.36
N TYR A 148 -6.44 14.87 -7.50
CA TYR A 148 -6.25 13.66 -6.71
C TYR A 148 -6.96 13.79 -5.38
N THR A 149 -7.69 12.75 -5.00
CA THR A 149 -8.20 12.58 -3.65
C THR A 149 -7.44 11.44 -2.99
N SER A 150 -6.77 11.74 -1.89
CA SER A 150 -6.03 10.77 -1.09
C SER A 150 -6.77 10.49 0.20
N PHE A 151 -6.88 9.22 0.55
CA PHE A 151 -7.44 8.71 1.80
C PHE A 151 -6.32 8.05 2.59
N ASP A 152 -6.21 8.40 3.85
CA ASP A 152 -5.13 7.93 4.71
C ASP A 152 -5.46 6.61 5.44
N LYS A 153 -4.53 6.20 6.32
CA LYS A 153 -4.70 4.99 7.15
C LYS A 153 -5.85 5.10 8.16
N ILE A 154 -6.25 6.31 8.55
CA ILE A 154 -7.35 6.52 9.50
C ILE A 154 -8.66 6.21 8.80
N PHE A 155 -8.84 6.66 7.55
CA PHE A 155 -9.95 6.25 6.71
C PHE A 155 -10.04 4.72 6.62
N GLY A 156 -8.94 4.05 6.28
CA GLY A 156 -8.95 2.59 6.16
C GLY A 156 -9.28 1.85 7.46
N ARG A 157 -8.89 2.42 8.63
CA ARG A 157 -9.24 1.87 9.95
C ARG A 157 -10.68 2.14 10.37
N SER A 158 -11.33 3.14 9.82
CA SER A 158 -12.74 3.45 10.08
C SER A 158 -13.72 2.61 9.28
N LEU A 159 -13.22 1.84 8.31
CA LEU A 159 -14.05 0.95 7.51
C LEU A 159 -14.45 -0.29 8.31
N THR A 160 -15.69 -0.72 8.05
CA THR A 160 -16.30 -1.93 8.63
C THR A 160 -16.57 -2.96 7.54
N ASP A 161 -16.96 -4.16 7.94
CA ASP A 161 -17.32 -5.25 7.01
C ASP A 161 -18.46 -4.85 6.06
N GLU A 162 -19.39 -4.01 6.55
CA GLU A 162 -20.54 -3.56 5.77
C GLU A 162 -20.20 -2.50 4.73
N ASN A 163 -19.12 -1.73 4.94
CA ASN A 163 -18.83 -0.57 4.11
C ASN A 163 -17.51 -0.63 3.32
N VAL A 164 -16.60 -1.56 3.64
CA VAL A 164 -15.33 -1.72 2.92
C VAL A 164 -15.55 -1.99 1.42
N GLY A 165 -16.61 -2.72 1.07
CA GLY A 165 -17.01 -2.94 -0.32
C GLY A 165 -17.33 -1.65 -1.07
N LYS A 166 -17.98 -0.68 -0.39
CA LYS A 166 -18.26 0.66 -0.96
C LYS A 166 -16.99 1.47 -1.16
N ALA A 167 -15.98 1.31 -0.29
CA ALA A 167 -14.69 1.96 -0.47
C ALA A 167 -13.93 1.42 -1.68
N LEU A 168 -13.95 0.10 -1.90
CA LEU A 168 -13.42 -0.50 -3.12
C LEU A 168 -14.21 -0.05 -4.35
N GLU A 169 -15.53 0.03 -4.26
CA GLU A 169 -16.36 0.55 -5.34
C GLU A 169 -16.00 1.99 -5.69
N LEU A 170 -15.80 2.87 -4.71
CA LEU A 170 -15.36 4.25 -4.89
C LEU A 170 -14.03 4.31 -5.68
N PHE A 171 -13.07 3.45 -5.34
CA PHE A 171 -11.81 3.36 -6.07
C PHE A 171 -12.03 3.00 -7.54
N PHE A 172 -12.81 1.96 -7.82
CA PHE A 172 -13.02 1.50 -9.18
C PHE A 172 -13.97 2.38 -9.99
N GLN A 173 -14.88 3.14 -9.36
CA GLN A 173 -15.81 4.03 -10.07
C GLN A 173 -15.10 5.14 -10.84
N SER A 174 -13.98 5.64 -10.32
CA SER A 174 -13.20 6.70 -10.95
C SER A 174 -12.44 6.24 -12.19
N LEU A 175 -12.31 4.92 -12.40
CA LEU A 175 -11.49 4.34 -13.47
C LEU A 175 -12.29 4.16 -14.75
N ARG A 176 -11.71 4.59 -15.87
CA ARG A 176 -12.19 4.17 -17.20
C ARG A 176 -12.15 2.64 -17.28
N GLN A 177 -13.16 2.03 -17.88
CA GLN A 177 -13.24 0.57 -18.01
C GLN A 177 -13.37 -0.18 -16.66
N LYS A 178 -14.09 0.39 -15.70
CA LYS A 178 -14.35 -0.16 -14.37
C LYS A 178 -14.53 -1.69 -14.37
N LYS A 179 -15.43 -2.22 -15.21
CA LYS A 179 -15.76 -3.65 -15.25
C LYS A 179 -14.54 -4.52 -15.61
N MET A 180 -13.78 -4.11 -16.62
CA MET A 180 -12.58 -4.84 -17.06
C MET A 180 -11.49 -4.83 -15.98
N LEU A 181 -11.27 -3.68 -15.35
CA LEU A 181 -10.27 -3.54 -14.30
C LEU A 181 -10.63 -4.32 -13.06
N LEU A 182 -11.91 -4.33 -12.67
CA LEU A 182 -12.39 -5.12 -11.55
C LEU A 182 -12.21 -6.63 -11.82
N THR A 183 -12.53 -7.09 -13.04
CA THR A 183 -12.29 -8.49 -13.43
C THR A 183 -10.82 -8.86 -13.37
N ARG A 184 -9.93 -8.00 -13.92
CA ARG A 184 -8.48 -8.22 -13.86
C ARG A 184 -7.94 -8.19 -12.44
N PHE A 185 -8.44 -7.29 -11.61
CA PHE A 185 -8.06 -7.22 -10.20
C PHE A 185 -8.44 -8.52 -9.47
N HIS A 186 -9.67 -8.99 -9.65
CA HIS A 186 -10.12 -10.27 -9.08
C HIS A 186 -9.26 -11.45 -9.56
N GLN A 187 -8.99 -11.56 -10.87
CA GLN A 187 -8.15 -12.61 -11.42
C GLN A 187 -6.74 -12.58 -10.84
N ARG A 188 -6.15 -11.40 -10.69
CA ARG A 188 -4.81 -11.26 -10.10
C ARG A 188 -4.80 -11.62 -8.62
N LEU A 189 -5.81 -11.24 -7.85
CA LEU A 189 -5.94 -11.65 -6.45
C LEU A 189 -6.06 -13.18 -6.33
N GLN A 190 -6.78 -13.83 -7.25
CA GLN A 190 -6.91 -15.28 -7.26
C GLN A 190 -5.57 -15.97 -7.57
N LEU A 191 -4.80 -15.42 -8.52
CA LEU A 191 -3.45 -15.92 -8.79
C LEU A 191 -2.51 -15.71 -7.60
N LEU A 192 -2.57 -14.55 -6.95
CA LEU A 192 -1.79 -14.30 -5.72
C LEU A 192 -2.17 -15.26 -4.60
N TYR A 193 -3.46 -15.48 -4.40
CA TYR A 193 -3.96 -16.44 -3.41
C TYR A 193 -3.41 -17.86 -3.67
N ASN A 194 -3.47 -18.34 -4.92
CA ASN A 194 -2.91 -19.64 -5.27
C ASN A 194 -1.40 -19.67 -5.04
N CYS A 195 -0.68 -18.61 -5.41
CA CYS A 195 0.76 -18.50 -5.16
C CYS A 195 1.08 -18.59 -3.66
N LEU A 196 0.29 -17.96 -2.80
CA LEU A 196 0.48 -18.01 -1.35
C LEU A 196 0.10 -19.37 -0.74
N LEU A 197 -0.87 -20.08 -1.32
CA LEU A 197 -1.20 -21.45 -0.90
C LEU A 197 -0.07 -22.46 -1.19
N ASP A 198 0.60 -22.27 -2.33
CA ASP A 198 1.73 -23.11 -2.74
C ASP A 198 3.03 -22.74 -2.01
N THR A 199 2.99 -21.64 -1.24
CA THR A 199 4.12 -21.13 -0.45
C THR A 199 3.88 -21.55 1.01
N GLU A 200 4.60 -22.55 1.49
CA GLU A 200 4.67 -22.78 2.94
C GLU A 200 5.37 -21.60 3.59
N VAL A 201 4.59 -20.78 4.31
CA VAL A 201 5.07 -19.63 5.07
C VAL A 201 5.11 -19.98 6.56
#